data_00dafe7f2160c15251b098f90124bb59
#
_entry.id   00dafe7f2160c15251b098f90124bb59
#
_cell.length_a   1.000
_cell.length_b   1.000
_cell.length_c   1.000
_cell.angle_alpha   90.00
_cell.angle_beta   90.00
_cell.angle_gamma   90.00
#
_symmetry.space_group_name_H-M   'P 1'
#
loop_
_entity.id
_entity.type
_entity.pdbx_description
1 polymer ?
#
loop_
_entity_poly.entity_id
_entity_poly.type
_entity_poly.pdbx_seq_one_letter_code
_entity_poly.pdbx_strand_id
1 'polypeptide(L)'
;MQDCCFTHENNWFRYRAAGIIVEDGCVLFIGNEREDYLYSVGEGVHMGETAEDAVRREVFEETGVKYEIDRLAVIHENFFNENNGLLKGLDCHEIAFYYLMKPRGEKVLESDSYTVGHVKEQLRWIPIEELGNYKAFPSFMQDYLTHEHSGIEHIVTDERK
;
A
#
# COMPACT_ATOMS: atom_id res chain seq x y z
N MET A 1 6.04 -0.63 19.25
CA MET A 1 4.72 0.01 19.01
C MET A 1 3.76 -1.02 18.44
N GLN A 2 2.54 -1.05 18.95
CA GLN A 2 1.57 -2.07 18.55
C GLN A 2 0.75 -1.61 17.37
N ASP A 3 0.66 -2.44 16.34
CA ASP A 3 -0.20 -2.18 15.18
C ASP A 3 -1.68 -2.41 15.53
N CYS A 4 -2.55 -1.68 14.85
CA CYS A 4 -3.99 -1.93 14.88
C CYS A 4 -4.29 -3.18 14.05
N CYS A 5 -3.87 -4.32 14.55
CA CYS A 5 -3.93 -5.61 13.89
C CYS A 5 -4.14 -6.70 14.92
N PHE A 6 -4.99 -7.66 14.61
CA PHE A 6 -5.21 -8.80 15.50
C PHE A 6 -5.62 -10.04 14.72
N THR A 7 -5.41 -11.19 15.34
CA THR A 7 -5.92 -12.47 14.88
C THR A 7 -6.78 -13.07 15.98
N HIS A 8 -7.97 -13.51 15.64
CA HIS A 8 -8.88 -14.22 16.54
C HIS A 8 -9.47 -15.41 15.79
N GLU A 9 -9.19 -16.62 16.27
CA GLU A 9 -9.53 -17.87 15.57
C GLU A 9 -8.98 -17.87 14.15
N ASN A 10 -9.83 -18.01 13.13
CA ASN A 10 -9.42 -17.98 11.73
C ASN A 10 -9.56 -16.60 11.08
N ASN A 11 -9.80 -15.55 11.88
CA ASN A 11 -10.02 -14.20 11.37
C ASN A 11 -8.80 -13.34 11.65
N TRP A 12 -8.37 -12.60 10.64
CA TRP A 12 -7.32 -11.61 10.75
C TRP A 12 -7.86 -10.25 10.32
N PHE A 13 -7.55 -9.22 11.11
CA PHE A 13 -7.94 -7.84 10.81
C PHE A 13 -6.74 -6.92 10.89
N ARG A 14 -6.69 -5.95 9.97
CA ARG A 14 -5.67 -4.89 10.00
C ARG A 14 -6.24 -3.55 9.55
N TYR A 15 -5.85 -2.49 10.27
CA TYR A 15 -6.03 -1.11 9.85
C TYR A 15 -4.71 -0.63 9.24
N ARG A 16 -4.74 -0.22 7.97
CA ARG A 16 -3.57 0.12 7.18
C ARG A 16 -3.65 1.54 6.65
N ALA A 17 -2.49 2.21 6.50
CA ALA A 17 -2.36 3.47 5.78
C ALA A 17 -1.32 3.31 4.69
N ALA A 18 -1.62 3.81 3.50
CA ALA A 18 -0.76 3.66 2.34
C ALA A 18 -0.70 4.94 1.52
N GLY A 19 0.42 5.17 0.86
CA GLY A 19 0.64 6.33 0.01
C GLY A 19 0.56 5.96 -1.47
N ILE A 20 -0.18 6.75 -2.23
CA ILE A 20 -0.16 6.72 -3.68
C ILE A 20 0.83 7.79 -4.13
N ILE A 21 1.97 7.36 -4.65
CA ILE A 21 3.08 8.24 -5.00
C ILE A 21 3.29 8.18 -6.50
N VAL A 22 3.02 9.30 -7.17
CA VAL A 22 3.12 9.41 -8.63
C VAL A 22 4.15 10.47 -8.99
N GLU A 23 5.12 10.08 -9.81
CA GLU A 23 6.11 10.98 -10.37
C GLU A 23 6.25 10.69 -11.86
N ASP A 24 6.13 11.72 -12.68
CA ASP A 24 6.38 11.62 -14.14
C ASP A 24 5.62 10.44 -14.79
N GLY A 25 4.33 10.31 -14.48
CA GLY A 25 3.47 9.25 -15.04
C GLY A 25 3.75 7.85 -14.53
N CYS A 26 4.58 7.71 -13.49
CA CYS A 26 4.87 6.43 -12.86
C CYS A 26 4.39 6.41 -11.42
N VAL A 27 3.91 5.27 -10.96
CA VAL A 27 3.50 5.06 -9.58
C VAL A 27 4.51 4.17 -8.86
N LEU A 28 4.78 4.49 -7.60
CA LEU A 28 5.74 3.74 -6.78
C LEU A 28 5.08 2.52 -6.14
N PHE A 29 5.70 1.36 -6.36
CA PHE A 29 5.31 0.10 -5.76
C PHE A 29 6.50 -0.57 -5.08
N ILE A 30 6.19 -1.54 -4.25
CA ILE A 30 7.17 -2.39 -3.58
C ILE A 30 7.02 -3.80 -4.12
N GLY A 31 8.14 -4.41 -4.47
CA GLY A 31 8.24 -5.83 -4.77
C GLY A 31 9.22 -6.50 -3.81
N ASN A 32 9.15 -7.81 -3.67
CA ASN A 32 10.12 -8.55 -2.91
C ASN A 32 10.57 -9.80 -3.67
N GLU A 33 11.65 -10.42 -3.21
CA GLU A 33 12.28 -11.55 -3.89
C GLU A 33 11.51 -12.86 -3.76
N ARG A 34 10.51 -12.93 -2.86
CA ARG A 34 9.72 -14.13 -2.60
C ARG A 34 8.41 -14.18 -3.35
N GLU A 35 7.84 -13.00 -3.64
CA GLU A 35 6.51 -12.90 -4.21
C GLU A 35 6.55 -12.43 -5.66
N ASP A 36 5.57 -12.86 -6.43
CA ASP A 36 5.44 -12.50 -7.84
C ASP A 36 4.55 -11.27 -8.06
N TYR A 37 4.25 -10.53 -6.99
CA TYR A 37 3.37 -9.38 -7.06
C TYR A 37 4.01 -8.14 -6.45
N LEU A 38 3.42 -6.99 -6.79
CA LEU A 38 3.77 -5.68 -6.26
C LEU A 38 2.68 -5.20 -5.31
N TYR A 39 3.06 -4.38 -4.34
CA TYR A 39 2.11 -3.77 -3.41
C TYR A 39 2.47 -2.31 -3.14
N SER A 40 1.47 -1.53 -2.71
CA SER A 40 1.63 -0.10 -2.46
C SER A 40 2.47 0.18 -1.22
N VAL A 41 3.08 1.36 -1.20
CA VAL A 41 3.88 1.85 -0.07
C VAL A 41 2.98 2.10 1.13
N GLY A 42 3.29 1.48 2.26
CA GLY A 42 2.52 1.63 3.48
C GLY A 42 2.40 0.34 4.28
N GLU A 43 1.95 0.44 5.52
CA GLU A 43 1.78 -0.69 6.42
C GLU A 43 0.75 -0.38 7.51
N GLY A 44 0.71 -1.17 8.57
CA GLY A 44 -0.23 -1.02 9.66
C GLY A 44 -0.13 0.31 10.40
N VAL A 45 -1.28 0.86 10.74
CA VAL A 45 -1.38 2.02 11.62
C VAL A 45 -1.09 1.55 13.04
N HIS A 46 -0.28 2.30 13.80
CA HIS A 46 -0.02 1.97 15.20
C HIS A 46 -1.17 2.43 16.10
N MET A 47 -1.34 1.75 17.23
CA MET A 47 -2.31 2.18 18.24
C MET A 47 -1.97 3.60 18.70
N GLY A 48 -2.96 4.48 18.66
CA GLY A 48 -2.81 5.88 19.04
C GLY A 48 -2.27 6.80 17.95
N GLU A 49 -1.95 6.26 16.77
CA GLU A 49 -1.45 7.02 15.62
C GLU A 49 -2.61 7.34 14.67
N THR A 50 -2.60 8.54 14.08
CA THR A 50 -3.54 8.83 13.00
C THR A 50 -3.09 8.17 11.70
N ALA A 51 -4.02 7.93 10.79
CA ALA A 51 -3.66 7.39 9.47
C ALA A 51 -2.72 8.34 8.69
N GLU A 52 -2.88 9.66 8.84
CA GLU A 52 -2.00 10.64 8.23
C GLU A 52 -0.57 10.52 8.75
N ASP A 53 -0.40 10.41 10.06
CA ASP A 53 0.93 10.25 10.66
C ASP A 53 1.54 8.91 10.26
N ALA A 54 0.72 7.85 10.19
CA ALA A 54 1.15 6.53 9.76
C ALA A 54 1.68 6.56 8.33
N VAL A 55 0.94 7.15 7.38
CA VAL A 55 1.40 7.18 5.98
C VAL A 55 2.68 8.00 5.83
N ARG A 56 2.81 9.13 6.54
CA ARG A 56 4.06 9.91 6.52
C ARG A 56 5.24 9.11 7.04
N ARG A 57 5.04 8.40 8.13
CA ARG A 57 6.07 7.54 8.74
C ARG A 57 6.46 6.40 7.79
N GLU A 58 5.48 5.67 7.27
CA GLU A 58 5.73 4.53 6.38
C GLU A 58 6.43 4.95 5.09
N VAL A 59 5.98 6.02 4.46
CA VAL A 59 6.62 6.52 3.24
C VAL A 59 8.07 6.91 3.52
N PHE A 60 8.33 7.57 4.63
CA PHE A 60 9.70 7.94 5.01
C PHE A 60 10.57 6.72 5.33
N GLU A 61 10.04 5.76 6.10
CA GLU A 61 10.76 4.53 6.44
C GLU A 61 11.15 3.72 5.20
N GLU A 62 10.25 3.63 4.23
CA GLU A 62 10.47 2.80 3.05
C GLU A 62 11.28 3.50 1.96
N THR A 63 11.13 4.80 1.78
CA THR A 63 11.79 5.55 0.69
C THR A 63 12.99 6.37 1.13
N GLY A 64 13.09 6.68 2.41
CA GLY A 64 14.10 7.58 2.96
C GLY A 64 13.82 9.06 2.70
N VAL A 65 12.74 9.40 2.00
CA VAL A 65 12.38 10.78 1.67
C VAL A 65 11.02 11.15 2.24
N LYS A 66 10.88 12.43 2.61
CA LYS A 66 9.61 12.95 3.13
C LYS A 66 8.72 13.37 1.98
N TYR A 67 7.50 12.86 1.99
CA TYR A 67 6.43 13.27 1.10
C TYR A 67 5.35 13.98 1.89
N GLU A 68 4.76 15.01 1.29
CA GLU A 68 3.59 15.67 1.87
C GLU A 68 2.31 15.03 1.34
N ILE A 69 1.28 14.99 2.19
CA ILE A 69 -0.04 14.50 1.80
C ILE A 69 -0.74 15.57 0.97
N ASP A 70 -1.28 15.17 -0.18
CA ASP A 70 -2.23 16.00 -0.93
C ASP A 70 -3.63 15.83 -0.33
N ARG A 71 -4.15 14.58 -0.33
CA ARG A 71 -5.50 14.31 0.21
C ARG A 71 -5.72 12.83 0.45
N LEU A 72 -6.70 12.53 1.31
CA LEU A 72 -7.23 11.17 1.41
C LEU A 72 -8.00 10.86 0.12
N ALA A 73 -7.56 9.84 -0.59
CA ALA A 73 -8.09 9.50 -1.90
C ALA A 73 -9.11 8.36 -1.84
N VAL A 74 -8.79 7.29 -1.13
CA VAL A 74 -9.58 6.06 -1.09
C VAL A 74 -9.63 5.50 0.32
N ILE A 75 -10.83 5.08 0.73
CA ILE A 75 -11.01 4.18 1.87
C ILE A 75 -11.33 2.82 1.27
N HIS A 76 -10.49 1.85 1.51
CA HIS A 76 -10.56 0.52 0.92
C HIS A 76 -10.90 -0.53 1.96
N GLU A 77 -12.02 -1.22 1.79
CA GLU A 77 -12.34 -2.42 2.54
C GLU A 77 -11.94 -3.62 1.69
N ASN A 78 -11.04 -4.44 2.19
CA ASN A 78 -10.47 -5.54 1.43
C ASN A 78 -10.68 -6.86 2.18
N PHE A 79 -11.33 -7.81 1.51
CA PHE A 79 -11.63 -9.14 2.04
C PHE A 79 -10.92 -10.17 1.16
N PHE A 80 -10.07 -11.00 1.75
CA PHE A 80 -9.30 -11.96 0.99
C PHE A 80 -8.90 -13.18 1.83
N ASN A 81 -8.44 -14.22 1.17
CA ASN A 81 -7.84 -15.40 1.80
C ASN A 81 -6.42 -15.55 1.23
N GLU A 82 -5.47 -15.83 2.10
CA GLU A 82 -4.09 -16.09 1.69
C GLU A 82 -3.83 -17.58 1.57
N ASN A 83 -3.10 -17.95 0.52
CA ASN A 83 -2.71 -19.34 0.27
C ASN A 83 -1.31 -19.65 0.80
N ASN A 84 -0.54 -18.63 1.12
CA ASN A 84 0.86 -18.73 1.52
C ASN A 84 1.16 -17.81 2.70
N GLY A 85 2.31 -18.05 3.34
CA GLY A 85 2.85 -17.16 4.37
C GLY A 85 2.13 -17.23 5.70
N LEU A 86 2.32 -16.18 6.50
CA LEU A 86 1.80 -16.10 7.87
C LEU A 86 0.28 -16.05 7.95
N LEU A 87 -0.38 -15.58 6.89
CA LEU A 87 -1.84 -15.42 6.85
C LEU A 87 -2.53 -16.62 6.18
N LYS A 88 -1.78 -17.66 5.86
CA LYS A 88 -2.33 -18.83 5.19
C LYS A 88 -3.49 -19.45 5.98
N GLY A 89 -4.62 -19.62 5.29
CA GLY A 89 -5.80 -20.24 5.87
C GLY A 89 -6.66 -19.31 6.72
N LEU A 90 -6.29 -18.03 6.80
CA LEU A 90 -7.08 -17.04 7.55
C LEU A 90 -8.05 -16.31 6.63
N ASP A 91 -9.18 -15.93 7.21
CA ASP A 91 -10.12 -15.00 6.59
C ASP A 91 -9.65 -13.58 6.93
N CYS A 92 -9.18 -12.87 5.92
CA CYS A 92 -8.54 -11.58 6.09
C CYS A 92 -9.50 -10.44 5.77
N HIS A 93 -9.53 -9.46 6.66
CA HIS A 93 -10.32 -8.24 6.54
C HIS A 93 -9.41 -7.05 6.84
N GLU A 94 -9.23 -6.19 5.84
CA GLU A 94 -8.36 -5.02 5.98
C GLU A 94 -9.13 -3.76 5.64
N ILE A 95 -8.94 -2.72 6.45
CA ILE A 95 -9.37 -1.36 6.11
C ILE A 95 -8.10 -0.56 5.86
N ALA A 96 -7.97 0.01 4.66
CA ALA A 96 -6.82 0.78 4.28
C ALA A 96 -7.22 2.19 3.84
N PHE A 97 -6.51 3.19 4.36
CA PHE A 97 -6.63 4.57 3.96
C PHE A 97 -5.51 4.87 2.97
N TYR A 98 -5.87 5.17 1.73
CA TYR A 98 -4.92 5.54 0.68
C TYR A 98 -4.87 7.05 0.52
N TYR A 99 -3.70 7.61 0.75
CA TYR A 99 -3.45 9.05 0.62
C TYR A 99 -2.70 9.30 -0.68
N LEU A 100 -3.22 10.22 -1.48
CA LEU A 100 -2.45 10.74 -2.61
C LEU A 100 -1.41 11.71 -2.05
N MET A 101 -0.15 11.46 -2.37
CA MET A 101 0.95 12.31 -1.94
C MET A 101 1.24 13.39 -2.98
N LYS A 102 1.74 14.54 -2.54
CA LYS A 102 2.15 15.60 -3.46
C LYS A 102 3.42 15.18 -4.18
N PRO A 103 3.47 15.31 -5.52
CA PRO A 103 4.69 14.99 -6.27
C PRO A 103 5.87 15.88 -5.80
N ARG A 104 7.06 15.29 -5.75
CA ARG A 104 8.31 16.03 -5.47
C ARG A 104 8.96 16.56 -6.74
N GLY A 105 8.55 16.05 -7.91
CA GLY A 105 9.14 16.42 -9.20
C GLY A 105 10.34 15.56 -9.59
N GLU A 106 10.66 14.51 -8.82
CA GLU A 106 11.76 13.60 -9.12
C GLU A 106 11.50 12.20 -8.60
N LYS A 107 12.13 11.21 -9.22
CA LYS A 107 12.01 9.80 -8.84
C LYS A 107 13.16 9.32 -7.95
N VAL A 108 14.15 10.17 -7.67
CA VAL A 108 15.31 9.81 -6.85
C VAL A 108 14.89 9.65 -5.40
N LEU A 109 15.18 8.48 -4.83
CA LEU A 109 14.92 8.14 -3.44
C LEU A 109 16.24 7.98 -2.70
N GLU A 110 16.22 8.11 -1.37
CA GLU A 110 17.42 7.87 -0.56
C GLU A 110 17.84 6.40 -0.57
N SER A 111 16.84 5.52 -0.70
CA SER A 111 17.08 4.09 -0.87
C SER A 111 16.03 3.52 -1.81
N ASP A 112 16.44 2.63 -2.70
CA ASP A 112 15.55 1.91 -3.59
C ASP A 112 15.30 0.48 -3.11
N SER A 113 15.89 0.09 -1.97
CA SER A 113 15.71 -1.25 -1.40
C SER A 113 15.95 -1.24 0.10
N TYR A 114 15.29 -2.14 0.80
CA TYR A 114 15.45 -2.37 2.24
C TYR A 114 15.15 -3.84 2.56
N THR A 115 15.47 -4.27 3.77
CA THR A 115 15.27 -5.67 4.19
C THR A 115 14.32 -5.73 5.38
N VAL A 116 13.28 -6.54 5.28
CA VAL A 116 12.34 -6.81 6.35
C VAL A 116 12.29 -8.32 6.59
N GLY A 117 12.59 -8.75 7.81
CA GLY A 117 12.54 -10.17 8.18
C GLY A 117 13.35 -11.08 7.27
N HIS A 118 14.55 -10.68 6.87
CA HIS A 118 15.46 -11.41 5.96
C HIS A 118 14.96 -11.46 4.50
N VAL A 119 13.91 -10.70 4.14
CA VAL A 119 13.42 -10.57 2.78
C VAL A 119 13.79 -9.20 2.24
N LYS A 120 14.42 -9.17 1.08
CA LYS A 120 14.76 -7.92 0.42
C LYS A 120 13.52 -7.35 -0.27
N GLU A 121 13.15 -6.13 0.13
CA GLU A 121 12.10 -5.35 -0.50
C GLU A 121 12.74 -4.35 -1.47
N GLN A 122 12.14 -4.18 -2.63
CA GLN A 122 12.66 -3.28 -3.67
C GLN A 122 11.58 -2.32 -4.12
N LEU A 123 11.92 -1.03 -4.16
CA LEU A 123 11.05 0.03 -4.66
C LEU A 123 11.15 0.09 -6.17
N ARG A 124 10.01 0.19 -6.84
CA ARG A 124 9.94 0.21 -8.30
C ARG A 124 8.94 1.26 -8.78
N TRP A 125 9.39 2.09 -9.70
CA TRP A 125 8.51 3.01 -10.41
C TRP A 125 7.93 2.30 -11.62
N ILE A 126 6.61 2.20 -11.68
CA ILE A 126 5.90 1.52 -12.76
C ILE A 126 5.09 2.54 -13.54
N PRO A 127 5.28 2.66 -14.86
CA PRO A 127 4.41 3.51 -15.67
C PRO A 127 2.94 3.13 -15.48
N ILE A 128 2.09 4.10 -15.25
CA ILE A 128 0.67 3.86 -14.94
C ILE A 128 0.01 3.03 -16.05
N GLU A 129 0.32 3.34 -17.31
CA GLU A 129 -0.21 2.61 -18.46
C GLU A 129 0.23 1.15 -18.54
N GLU A 130 1.31 0.78 -17.86
CA GLU A 130 1.84 -0.59 -17.84
C GLU A 130 1.37 -1.41 -16.64
N LEU A 131 0.63 -0.83 -15.71
CA LEU A 131 0.19 -1.53 -14.49
C LEU A 131 -0.59 -2.81 -14.80
N GLY A 132 -1.34 -2.86 -15.88
CA GLY A 132 -2.07 -4.06 -16.30
C GLY A 132 -1.18 -5.26 -16.63
N ASN A 133 0.12 -5.03 -16.85
CA ASN A 133 1.09 -6.09 -17.12
C ASN A 133 1.68 -6.70 -15.85
N TYR A 134 1.31 -6.17 -14.70
CA TYR A 134 1.82 -6.60 -13.39
C TYR A 134 0.69 -7.09 -12.51
N LYS A 135 1.02 -8.04 -11.65
CA LYS A 135 0.16 -8.41 -10.53
C LYS A 135 0.43 -7.42 -9.40
N ALA A 136 -0.32 -6.33 -9.38
CA ALA A 136 -0.12 -5.23 -8.43
C ALA A 136 -1.35 -5.03 -7.55
N PHE A 137 -1.10 -4.79 -6.27
CA PHE A 137 -2.15 -4.52 -5.29
C PHE A 137 -1.99 -3.13 -4.68
N PRO A 138 -3.08 -2.41 -4.43
CA PRO A 138 -4.47 -2.82 -4.64
C PRO A 138 -4.84 -2.88 -6.13
N SER A 139 -5.74 -3.77 -6.47
CA SER A 139 -6.15 -4.01 -7.86
C SER A 139 -6.86 -2.83 -8.52
N PHE A 140 -7.38 -1.89 -7.73
CA PHE A 140 -8.05 -0.69 -8.26
C PHE A 140 -7.08 0.40 -8.75
N MET A 141 -5.76 0.26 -8.52
CA MET A 141 -4.82 1.37 -8.69
C MET A 141 -4.78 1.91 -10.11
N GLN A 142 -4.69 1.05 -11.13
CA GLN A 142 -4.64 1.51 -12.52
C GLN A 142 -5.91 2.24 -12.92
N ASP A 143 -7.06 1.68 -12.58
CA ASP A 143 -8.35 2.30 -12.88
C ASP A 143 -8.47 3.66 -12.18
N TYR A 144 -8.08 3.71 -10.91
CA TYR A 144 -8.11 4.95 -10.15
C TYR A 144 -7.21 6.03 -10.78
N LEU A 145 -5.99 5.68 -11.17
CA LEU A 145 -5.00 6.65 -11.67
C LEU A 145 -5.24 7.09 -13.12
N THR A 146 -6.10 6.39 -13.85
CA THR A 146 -6.43 6.73 -15.25
C THR A 146 -7.72 7.57 -15.38
N HIS A 147 -8.38 7.87 -14.28
CA HIS A 147 -9.58 8.70 -14.24
C HIS A 147 -9.39 9.90 -13.31
N GLU A 148 -10.15 10.96 -13.54
CA GLU A 148 -10.17 12.10 -12.63
C GLU A 148 -11.10 11.81 -11.45
N HIS A 149 -10.68 12.23 -10.27
CA HIS A 149 -11.45 12.05 -9.05
C HIS A 149 -11.50 13.33 -8.23
N SER A 150 -12.63 13.53 -7.57
CA SER A 150 -12.80 14.56 -6.57
C SER A 150 -13.40 13.93 -5.31
N GLY A 151 -12.87 14.27 -4.15
CA GLY A 151 -13.33 13.72 -2.90
C GLY A 151 -12.75 12.34 -2.60
N ILE A 152 -13.34 11.67 -1.61
CA ILE A 152 -12.89 10.37 -1.12
C ILE A 152 -13.75 9.29 -1.76
N GLU A 153 -13.11 8.29 -2.37
CA GLU A 153 -13.81 7.11 -2.86
C GLU A 153 -13.81 6.00 -1.84
N HIS A 154 -14.93 5.32 -1.73
CA HIS A 154 -15.08 4.12 -0.92
C HIS A 154 -15.09 2.92 -1.86
N ILE A 155 -14.08 2.08 -1.77
CA ILE A 155 -13.93 0.90 -2.62
C ILE A 155 -13.97 -0.35 -1.75
N VAL A 156 -14.73 -1.34 -2.19
CA VAL A 156 -14.80 -2.65 -1.53
C VAL A 156 -14.30 -3.71 -2.51
N THR A 157 -13.33 -4.49 -2.08
CA THR A 157 -12.82 -5.64 -2.82
C THR A 157 -13.06 -6.91 -2.01
N ASP A 158 -13.71 -7.89 -2.60
CA ASP A 158 -13.97 -9.17 -1.93
C ASP A 158 -13.51 -10.31 -2.84
N GLU A 159 -12.37 -10.88 -2.50
CA GLU A 159 -11.75 -11.99 -3.24
C GLU A 159 -11.79 -13.30 -2.44
N ARG A 160 -12.65 -13.39 -1.43
CA ARG A 160 -12.79 -14.62 -0.64
C ARG A 160 -13.35 -15.74 -1.49
N LYS A 161 -12.83 -16.92 -1.24
CA LYS A 161 -13.26 -18.16 -1.89
C LYS A 161 -14.27 -18.94 -1.08
#